data_d3c426d1eb16021066737b2e845fca85
#
_entry.id   d3c426d1eb16021066737b2e845fca85
#
_cell.length_a   1.000
_cell.length_b   1.000
_cell.length_c   1.000
_cell.angle_alpha   90.00
_cell.angle_beta   90.00
_cell.angle_gamma   90.00
#
_symmetry.space_group_name_H-M   'P 1'
#
loop_
_entity.id
_entity.type
_entity.pdbx_description
1 polymer ?
#
loop_
_entity_poly.entity_id
_entity_poly.type
_entity_poly.pdbx_seq_one_letter_code
_entity_poly.pdbx_strand_id
1 'polypeptide(L)'
;MGRNVVVIGTQWGDEGKGKVVDLLTEEVAAVVRFQGGHNAGHTLVIEGEKTVLHVIPSGILHEGVQCVIGNGVVLEPHELLKEVTKLEERGVPVRERLMISPACPLILPYHVQLDLAREEVRGNKKIGTTGRGIGPSYEDKVARRGLRVGDMFYWQEFGAKLNEVMEYHNFMLVEYYKAKPVDFQKTLDDCAAIAEQIKPMVRDIIPVLHGLRKEGKNILFEGAQGAMLDIDLGTYPYVTSSNTTAGGTAIGSGFGPTYLDHVLGITKAYATRVGSGPFPTELFDDTGTRLAERGNEFGSTTGRPRRCGWFDAVALRQAVQINSISGLCLTKLDVLDGLETIRVCIDYKSADGIEANSSFGSEYYETVTPVYEDLPGWQESTLGVQSFDQLPANAQAYIKRVEEAVGAPIDMISTGPDRNETIVLNDPFSIP
;
A
#
# COMPACT_ATOMS: atom_id res chain seq x y z
N MET A 1 -24.28 13.51 6.46
CA MET A 1 -23.05 14.06 5.87
C MET A 1 -22.27 12.91 5.28
N GLY A 2 -21.57 13.10 4.16
CA GLY A 2 -20.70 12.05 3.65
C GLY A 2 -19.56 11.73 4.60
N ARG A 3 -19.02 10.51 4.50
CA ARG A 3 -17.89 10.04 5.31
C ARG A 3 -16.61 9.92 4.47
N ASN A 4 -15.49 10.17 5.10
CA ASN A 4 -14.17 10.10 4.52
C ASN A 4 -13.44 8.91 5.13
N VAL A 5 -13.32 7.84 4.35
CA VAL A 5 -12.79 6.55 4.79
C VAL A 5 -11.36 6.38 4.30
N VAL A 6 -10.47 5.96 5.17
CA VAL A 6 -9.07 5.63 4.84
C VAL A 6 -8.91 4.12 4.88
N VAL A 7 -8.42 3.54 3.79
CA VAL A 7 -8.09 2.11 3.69
C VAL A 7 -6.57 1.95 3.70
N ILE A 8 -6.05 1.24 4.70
CA ILE A 8 -4.61 0.96 4.84
C ILE A 8 -4.34 -0.52 5.06
N GLY A 9 -3.16 -0.98 4.70
CA GLY A 9 -2.66 -2.29 5.13
C GLY A 9 -2.09 -2.21 6.54
N THR A 10 -2.32 -3.25 7.33
CA THR A 10 -1.88 -3.28 8.73
C THR A 10 -0.61 -4.11 8.97
N GLN A 11 -0.19 -4.88 7.99
CA GLN A 11 0.95 -5.79 8.04
C GLN A 11 2.09 -5.28 7.13
N TRP A 12 2.75 -6.15 6.38
CA TRP A 12 3.84 -5.81 5.44
C TRP A 12 3.37 -5.67 3.98
N GLY A 13 2.16 -5.21 3.75
CA GLY A 13 1.58 -5.11 2.42
C GLY A 13 0.95 -6.42 1.94
N ASP A 14 0.37 -6.36 0.72
CA ASP A 14 -0.29 -7.52 0.08
C ASP A 14 -1.46 -8.13 0.86
N GLU A 15 -2.10 -7.34 1.75
CA GLU A 15 -3.23 -7.79 2.58
C GLU A 15 -4.54 -7.97 1.79
N GLY A 16 -4.57 -7.64 0.49
CA GLY A 16 -5.77 -7.74 -0.33
C GLY A 16 -6.59 -6.45 -0.40
N LYS A 17 -5.95 -5.29 -0.17
CA LYS A 17 -6.59 -3.96 -0.21
C LYS A 17 -7.39 -3.69 -1.48
N GLY A 18 -6.88 -4.10 -2.64
CA GLY A 18 -7.52 -3.81 -3.94
C GLY A 18 -8.98 -4.26 -4.00
N LYS A 19 -9.30 -5.49 -3.57
CA LYS A 19 -10.66 -6.01 -3.52
C LYS A 19 -11.58 -5.16 -2.63
N VAL A 20 -11.09 -4.78 -1.45
CA VAL A 20 -11.88 -4.01 -0.48
C VAL A 20 -12.11 -2.58 -0.97
N VAL A 21 -11.08 -1.96 -1.54
CA VAL A 21 -11.21 -0.63 -2.17
C VAL A 21 -12.22 -0.67 -3.31
N ASP A 22 -12.17 -1.70 -4.16
CA ASP A 22 -13.12 -1.88 -5.25
C ASP A 22 -14.57 -1.98 -4.74
N LEU A 23 -14.81 -2.82 -3.72
CA LEU A 23 -16.12 -2.96 -3.11
C LEU A 23 -16.64 -1.63 -2.55
N LEU A 24 -15.81 -0.90 -1.81
CA LEU A 24 -16.17 0.37 -1.19
C LEU A 24 -16.31 1.53 -2.20
N THR A 25 -15.74 1.38 -3.39
CA THR A 25 -15.78 2.42 -4.42
C THR A 25 -17.20 2.69 -4.95
N GLU A 26 -18.12 1.75 -4.84
CA GLU A 26 -19.52 1.94 -5.25
C GLU A 26 -20.24 3.07 -4.49
N GLU A 27 -19.77 3.39 -3.30
CA GLU A 27 -20.42 4.37 -2.41
C GLU A 27 -19.74 5.75 -2.41
N VAL A 28 -18.71 5.97 -3.25
CA VAL A 28 -17.89 7.18 -3.16
C VAL A 28 -17.92 8.04 -4.42
N ALA A 29 -17.76 9.35 -4.25
CA ALA A 29 -17.58 10.28 -5.34
C ALA A 29 -16.11 10.37 -5.81
N ALA A 30 -15.15 10.04 -4.96
CA ALA A 30 -13.74 10.08 -5.29
C ALA A 30 -12.91 9.00 -4.57
N VAL A 31 -11.87 8.50 -5.26
CA VAL A 31 -10.80 7.66 -4.68
C VAL A 31 -9.47 8.38 -4.80
N VAL A 32 -8.73 8.46 -3.70
CA VAL A 32 -7.50 9.25 -3.58
C VAL A 32 -6.32 8.38 -3.19
N ARG A 33 -5.30 8.28 -4.05
CA ARG A 33 -3.97 7.74 -3.68
C ARG A 33 -3.15 8.84 -3.03
N PHE A 34 -2.66 8.62 -1.83
CA PHE A 34 -1.99 9.66 -1.06
C PHE A 34 -0.50 9.42 -0.83
N GLN A 35 0.03 8.22 -1.13
CA GLN A 35 1.45 7.88 -0.93
C GLN A 35 1.90 6.72 -1.83
N GLY A 36 3.22 6.42 -1.80
CA GLY A 36 3.83 5.38 -2.62
C GLY A 36 4.07 5.87 -4.05
N GLY A 37 4.10 4.94 -4.97
CA GLY A 37 4.26 5.19 -6.41
C GLY A 37 3.85 3.94 -7.19
N HIS A 38 4.42 3.75 -8.36
CA HIS A 38 4.14 2.59 -9.21
C HIS A 38 4.78 1.26 -8.70
N ASN A 39 5.37 1.26 -7.50
CA ASN A 39 5.80 0.04 -6.78
C ASN A 39 4.62 -0.72 -6.16
N ALA A 40 3.44 -0.13 -6.04
CA ALA A 40 2.22 -0.83 -5.66
C ALA A 40 1.67 -1.65 -6.83
N GLY A 41 0.86 -2.66 -6.53
CA GLY A 41 0.11 -3.45 -7.51
C GLY A 41 -1.23 -3.84 -6.91
N HIS A 42 -2.29 -3.10 -7.25
CA HIS A 42 -3.64 -3.42 -6.82
C HIS A 42 -4.32 -4.25 -7.89
N THR A 43 -4.52 -5.52 -7.59
CA THR A 43 -5.24 -6.43 -8.49
C THR A 43 -6.72 -6.34 -8.22
N LEU A 44 -7.47 -6.04 -9.26
CA LEU A 44 -8.93 -6.00 -9.28
C LEU A 44 -9.46 -7.09 -10.20
N VAL A 45 -10.57 -7.69 -9.83
CA VAL A 45 -11.29 -8.65 -10.67
C VAL A 45 -12.70 -8.11 -10.82
N ILE A 46 -13.01 -7.56 -11.99
CA ILE A 46 -14.33 -7.00 -12.31
C ILE A 46 -14.91 -7.81 -13.46
N GLU A 47 -16.10 -8.39 -13.27
CA GLU A 47 -16.77 -9.24 -14.25
C GLU A 47 -15.88 -10.36 -14.82
N GLY A 48 -15.00 -10.93 -13.98
CA GLY A 48 -14.05 -11.98 -14.35
C GLY A 48 -12.78 -11.49 -15.04
N GLU A 49 -12.67 -10.21 -15.37
CA GLU A 49 -11.46 -9.62 -15.94
C GLU A 49 -10.50 -9.11 -14.86
N LYS A 50 -9.27 -9.60 -14.92
CA LYS A 50 -8.20 -9.19 -14.02
C LYS A 50 -7.47 -7.94 -14.52
N THR A 51 -7.50 -6.88 -13.73
CA THR A 51 -6.75 -5.64 -13.98
C THR A 51 -5.77 -5.38 -12.84
N VAL A 52 -4.53 -5.04 -13.16
CA VAL A 52 -3.53 -4.63 -12.16
C VAL A 52 -3.25 -3.16 -12.35
N LEU A 53 -3.54 -2.36 -11.32
CA LEU A 53 -3.26 -0.93 -11.27
C LEU A 53 -2.04 -0.67 -10.39
N HIS A 54 -1.17 0.23 -10.82
CA HIS A 54 0.06 0.55 -10.12
C HIS A 54 0.02 1.92 -9.43
N VAL A 55 -0.34 2.97 -10.15
CA VAL A 55 -0.40 4.34 -9.61
C VAL A 55 -1.78 4.97 -9.71
N ILE A 56 -2.55 4.60 -10.71
CA ILE A 56 -3.92 5.09 -10.86
C ILE A 56 -4.79 4.51 -9.74
N PRO A 57 -5.63 5.33 -9.05
CA PRO A 57 -6.54 4.82 -8.02
C PRO A 57 -7.53 3.80 -8.56
N SER A 58 -7.87 2.81 -7.72
CA SER A 58 -8.74 1.68 -8.09
C SER A 58 -10.13 2.11 -8.57
N GLY A 59 -10.62 3.27 -8.12
CA GLY A 59 -11.89 3.85 -8.54
C GLY A 59 -12.01 4.19 -10.02
N ILE A 60 -10.92 4.16 -10.79
CA ILE A 60 -10.94 4.49 -12.22
C ILE A 60 -11.81 3.53 -13.04
N LEU A 61 -12.00 2.30 -12.57
CA LEU A 61 -12.83 1.29 -13.24
C LEU A 61 -14.33 1.47 -12.98
N HIS A 62 -14.73 2.34 -12.04
CA HIS A 62 -16.14 2.63 -11.72
C HIS A 62 -16.58 3.92 -12.40
N GLU A 63 -17.74 3.88 -13.09
CA GLU A 63 -18.30 5.05 -13.75
C GLU A 63 -18.64 6.16 -12.74
N GLY A 64 -18.41 7.40 -13.12
CA GLY A 64 -18.75 8.58 -12.31
C GLY A 64 -17.82 8.85 -11.13
N VAL A 65 -16.89 7.95 -10.80
CA VAL A 65 -15.94 8.13 -9.70
C VAL A 65 -14.74 8.96 -10.16
N GLN A 66 -14.41 10.01 -9.43
CA GLN A 66 -13.21 10.81 -9.65
C GLN A 66 -12.00 10.12 -9.02
N CYS A 67 -10.88 10.12 -9.71
CA CYS A 67 -9.63 9.53 -9.25
C CYS A 67 -8.58 10.61 -9.03
N VAL A 68 -7.91 10.58 -7.88
CA VAL A 68 -6.97 11.62 -7.49
C VAL A 68 -5.62 11.01 -7.11
N ILE A 69 -4.56 11.48 -7.76
CA ILE A 69 -3.17 11.22 -7.34
C ILE A 69 -2.72 12.42 -6.49
N GLY A 70 -2.59 12.19 -5.19
CA GLY A 70 -2.22 13.18 -4.19
C GLY A 70 -0.73 13.51 -4.19
N ASN A 71 -0.39 14.64 -3.60
CA ASN A 71 0.98 15.18 -3.55
C ASN A 71 2.00 14.31 -2.79
N GLY A 72 1.53 13.32 -2.04
CA GLY A 72 2.41 12.35 -1.37
C GLY A 72 2.88 11.22 -2.28
N VAL A 73 2.29 11.04 -3.46
CA VAL A 73 2.69 10.03 -4.44
C VAL A 73 3.92 10.51 -5.22
N VAL A 74 4.94 9.64 -5.35
CA VAL A 74 6.05 9.87 -6.29
C VAL A 74 5.67 9.28 -7.64
N LEU A 75 5.67 10.13 -8.67
CA LEU A 75 5.10 9.84 -9.98
C LEU A 75 6.17 9.60 -11.03
N GLU A 76 6.18 8.42 -11.63
CA GLU A 76 6.92 8.15 -12.86
C GLU A 76 6.00 8.39 -14.06
N PRO A 77 6.24 9.46 -14.85
CA PRO A 77 5.27 9.90 -15.84
C PRO A 77 5.07 8.95 -17.02
N HIS A 78 6.12 8.21 -17.45
CA HIS A 78 6.00 7.22 -18.51
C HIS A 78 5.15 6.02 -18.07
N GLU A 79 5.36 5.52 -16.84
CA GLU A 79 4.58 4.41 -16.31
C GLU A 79 3.11 4.81 -16.12
N LEU A 80 2.85 6.05 -15.68
CA LEU A 80 1.50 6.59 -15.65
C LEU A 80 0.85 6.57 -17.03
N LEU A 81 1.53 7.11 -18.08
CA LEU A 81 0.95 7.16 -19.41
C LEU A 81 0.71 5.78 -20.02
N LYS A 82 1.59 4.80 -19.74
CA LYS A 82 1.37 3.41 -20.14
C LYS A 82 0.08 2.84 -19.50
N GLU A 83 -0.11 3.12 -18.22
CA GLU A 83 -1.30 2.67 -17.49
C GLU A 83 -2.56 3.36 -18.02
N VAL A 84 -2.50 4.69 -18.29
CA VAL A 84 -3.57 5.45 -18.92
C VAL A 84 -3.95 4.88 -20.28
N THR A 85 -2.97 4.70 -21.18
CA THR A 85 -3.20 4.18 -22.52
C THR A 85 -3.85 2.78 -22.49
N LYS A 86 -3.34 1.89 -21.66
CA LYS A 86 -3.88 0.53 -21.51
C LYS A 86 -5.34 0.53 -21.05
N LEU A 87 -5.73 1.46 -20.18
CA LEU A 87 -7.10 1.57 -19.71
C LEU A 87 -8.01 2.23 -20.78
N GLU A 88 -7.51 3.25 -21.49
CA GLU A 88 -8.25 3.90 -22.56
C GLU A 88 -8.50 2.97 -23.75
N GLU A 89 -7.56 2.06 -24.09
CA GLU A 89 -7.75 0.98 -25.07
C GLU A 89 -8.89 0.03 -24.71
N ARG A 90 -9.22 -0.06 -23.42
CA ARG A 90 -10.34 -0.84 -22.88
C ARG A 90 -11.63 0.00 -22.71
N GLY A 91 -11.66 1.23 -23.21
CA GLY A 91 -12.82 2.11 -23.16
C GLY A 91 -13.01 2.87 -21.86
N VAL A 92 -12.03 2.85 -20.94
CA VAL A 92 -12.11 3.61 -19.68
C VAL A 92 -11.69 5.06 -19.94
N PRO A 93 -12.54 6.07 -19.69
CA PRO A 93 -12.21 7.48 -19.97
C PRO A 93 -11.33 8.08 -18.88
N VAL A 94 -10.04 7.63 -18.83
CA VAL A 94 -9.12 7.95 -17.73
C VAL A 94 -8.86 9.45 -17.64
N ARG A 95 -8.54 10.10 -18.76
CA ARG A 95 -8.16 11.53 -18.79
C ARG A 95 -9.27 12.47 -18.32
N GLU A 96 -10.51 12.05 -18.40
CA GLU A 96 -11.66 12.84 -17.95
C GLU A 96 -11.83 12.80 -16.43
N ARG A 97 -11.42 11.68 -15.80
CA ARG A 97 -11.71 11.40 -14.40
C ARG A 97 -10.46 11.39 -13.48
N LEU A 98 -9.25 11.33 -14.07
CA LEU A 98 -8.02 11.33 -13.30
C LEU A 98 -7.54 12.78 -13.06
N MET A 99 -7.24 13.08 -11.80
CA MET A 99 -6.62 14.32 -11.37
C MET A 99 -5.27 14.05 -10.71
N ILE A 100 -4.27 14.84 -11.06
CA ILE A 100 -2.90 14.73 -10.56
C ILE A 100 -2.53 16.03 -9.86
N SER A 101 -2.07 15.92 -8.61
CA SER A 101 -1.55 17.10 -7.91
C SER A 101 -0.28 17.62 -8.59
N PRO A 102 -0.17 18.93 -8.87
CA PRO A 102 1.07 19.52 -9.38
C PRO A 102 2.25 19.39 -8.40
N ALA A 103 1.97 19.13 -7.13
CA ALA A 103 2.99 18.95 -6.09
C ALA A 103 3.53 17.52 -5.96
N CYS A 104 3.10 16.57 -6.78
CA CYS A 104 3.68 15.21 -6.84
C CYS A 104 5.16 15.29 -7.25
N PRO A 105 6.10 14.71 -6.48
CA PRO A 105 7.47 14.57 -6.90
C PRO A 105 7.58 13.64 -8.11
N LEU A 106 8.47 13.95 -9.03
CA LEU A 106 8.76 13.14 -10.20
C LEU A 106 9.76 12.03 -9.87
N ILE A 107 9.53 10.84 -10.42
CA ILE A 107 10.55 9.83 -10.57
C ILE A 107 11.13 9.99 -11.98
N LEU A 108 12.43 10.27 -12.05
CA LEU A 108 13.17 10.47 -13.29
C LEU A 108 14.25 9.38 -13.47
N PRO A 109 14.80 9.19 -14.66
CA PRO A 109 15.72 8.08 -14.95
C PRO A 109 16.89 7.93 -13.98
N TYR A 110 17.43 9.03 -13.47
CA TYR A 110 18.52 8.98 -12.49
C TYR A 110 18.09 8.39 -11.14
N HIS A 111 16.84 8.54 -10.72
CA HIS A 111 16.32 7.88 -9.52
C HIS A 111 16.31 6.36 -9.66
N VAL A 112 15.91 5.86 -10.82
CA VAL A 112 15.92 4.43 -11.13
C VAL A 112 17.35 3.89 -11.14
N GLN A 113 18.28 4.59 -11.80
CA GLN A 113 19.69 4.19 -11.84
C GLN A 113 20.32 4.19 -10.45
N LEU A 114 20.02 5.18 -9.60
CA LEU A 114 20.50 5.23 -8.22
C LEU A 114 19.95 4.07 -7.37
N ASP A 115 18.68 3.74 -7.51
CA ASP A 115 18.04 2.63 -6.78
C ASP A 115 18.74 1.31 -7.11
N LEU A 116 18.95 1.04 -8.40
CA LEU A 116 19.64 -0.15 -8.88
C LEU A 116 21.11 -0.20 -8.43
N ALA A 117 21.84 0.90 -8.56
CA ALA A 117 23.25 0.98 -8.17
C ALA A 117 23.46 0.80 -6.66
N ARG A 118 22.55 1.33 -5.84
CA ARG A 118 22.55 1.16 -4.37
C ARG A 118 22.34 -0.29 -3.97
N GLU A 119 21.40 -0.96 -4.59
CA GLU A 119 21.15 -2.38 -4.32
C GLU A 119 22.31 -3.26 -4.79
N GLU A 120 22.94 -2.95 -5.91
CA GLU A 120 24.10 -3.68 -6.41
C GLU A 120 25.30 -3.61 -5.44
N VAL A 121 25.65 -2.41 -4.98
CA VAL A 121 26.76 -2.20 -4.03
C VAL A 121 26.50 -2.86 -2.67
N ARG A 122 25.25 -2.95 -2.22
CA ARG A 122 24.89 -3.61 -0.97
C ARG A 122 25.07 -5.14 -0.98
N GLY A 123 25.11 -5.76 -2.15
CA GLY A 123 25.33 -7.21 -2.29
C GLY A 123 24.37 -8.03 -1.44
N ASN A 124 24.88 -8.77 -0.45
CA ASN A 124 24.05 -9.60 0.44
C ASN A 124 23.24 -8.79 1.48
N LYS A 125 23.51 -7.49 1.64
CA LYS A 125 22.79 -6.59 2.55
C LYS A 125 21.70 -5.78 1.84
N LYS A 126 21.19 -6.28 0.72
CA LYS A 126 20.10 -5.63 -0.02
C LYS A 126 18.87 -5.43 0.86
N ILE A 127 18.24 -4.28 0.72
CA ILE A 127 16.91 -4.03 1.28
C ILE A 127 15.85 -4.84 0.52
N GLY A 128 16.10 -5.10 -0.76
CA GLY A 128 15.17 -5.79 -1.64
C GLY A 128 14.16 -4.83 -2.27
N THR A 129 14.62 -3.64 -2.68
CA THR A 129 13.78 -2.64 -3.35
C THR A 129 13.20 -3.18 -4.66
N THR A 130 12.24 -2.46 -5.20
CA THR A 130 11.65 -2.80 -6.51
C THR A 130 12.50 -2.31 -7.68
N GLY A 131 13.59 -1.55 -7.45
CA GLY A 131 14.43 -0.95 -8.47
C GLY A 131 13.73 0.13 -9.31
N ARG A 132 12.67 0.73 -8.78
CA ARG A 132 11.80 1.70 -9.50
C ARG A 132 12.07 3.16 -9.14
N GLY A 133 13.13 3.46 -8.42
CA GLY A 133 13.51 4.82 -8.06
C GLY A 133 12.65 5.49 -7.00
N ILE A 134 11.81 4.74 -6.29
CA ILE A 134 10.89 5.26 -5.27
C ILE A 134 11.66 5.95 -4.15
N GLY A 135 12.62 5.24 -3.54
CA GLY A 135 13.43 5.75 -2.43
C GLY A 135 14.20 7.01 -2.80
N PRO A 136 15.00 7.01 -3.88
CA PRO A 136 15.73 8.19 -4.32
C PRO A 136 14.84 9.41 -4.62
N SER A 137 13.62 9.22 -5.15
CA SER A 137 12.69 10.33 -5.38
C SER A 137 12.17 10.93 -4.06
N TYR A 138 11.84 10.10 -3.05
CA TYR A 138 11.49 10.60 -1.71
C TYR A 138 12.68 11.30 -1.03
N GLU A 139 13.91 10.80 -1.20
CA GLU A 139 15.12 11.44 -0.70
C GLU A 139 15.28 12.84 -1.29
N ASP A 140 15.11 13.00 -2.60
CA ASP A 140 15.17 14.30 -3.26
C ASP A 140 14.06 15.25 -2.82
N LYS A 141 12.85 14.74 -2.59
CA LYS A 141 11.75 15.51 -2.02
C LYS A 141 12.14 16.11 -0.67
N VAL A 142 12.68 15.29 0.26
CA VAL A 142 13.05 15.72 1.62
C VAL A 142 14.28 16.63 1.58
N ALA A 143 15.24 16.38 0.67
CA ALA A 143 16.38 17.26 0.41
C ALA A 143 16.00 18.58 -0.28
N ARG A 144 14.75 18.75 -0.70
CA ARG A 144 14.21 19.94 -1.38
C ARG A 144 14.86 20.26 -2.73
N ARG A 145 15.41 19.24 -3.40
CA ARG A 145 15.95 19.31 -4.76
C ARG A 145 15.09 18.57 -5.79
N GLY A 146 14.08 17.80 -5.32
CA GLY A 146 13.20 17.03 -6.19
C GLY A 146 12.36 17.93 -7.09
N LEU A 147 12.26 17.55 -8.37
CA LEU A 147 11.34 18.18 -9.32
C LEU A 147 9.93 17.62 -9.12
N ARG A 148 8.93 18.47 -9.37
CA ARG A 148 7.52 18.14 -9.23
C ARG A 148 6.81 18.18 -10.57
N VAL A 149 5.65 17.54 -10.66
CA VAL A 149 4.80 17.58 -11.85
C VAL A 149 4.52 19.00 -12.31
N GLY A 150 4.22 19.93 -11.42
CA GLY A 150 3.95 21.33 -11.73
C GLY A 150 5.14 22.07 -12.32
N ASP A 151 6.38 21.69 -11.99
CA ASP A 151 7.58 22.32 -12.54
C ASP A 151 7.69 22.12 -14.06
N MET A 152 7.16 21.01 -14.60
CA MET A 152 7.22 20.67 -16.02
C MET A 152 6.50 21.71 -16.92
N PHE A 153 5.65 22.56 -16.34
CA PHE A 153 4.92 23.61 -17.07
C PHE A 153 5.63 24.95 -17.08
N TYR A 154 6.79 25.04 -16.39
CA TYR A 154 7.68 26.20 -16.40
C TYR A 154 9.03 25.77 -17.01
N TRP A 155 9.03 25.63 -18.33
CA TRP A 155 10.03 24.88 -19.08
C TRP A 155 11.47 25.36 -18.90
N GLN A 156 11.71 26.68 -18.84
CA GLN A 156 13.06 27.22 -18.66
C GLN A 156 13.61 26.91 -17.27
N GLU A 157 12.79 27.13 -16.26
CA GLU A 157 13.11 26.85 -14.85
C GLU A 157 13.27 25.35 -14.61
N PHE A 158 12.40 24.54 -15.27
CA PHE A 158 12.49 23.08 -15.19
C PHE A 158 13.81 22.57 -15.72
N GLY A 159 14.26 23.02 -16.91
CA GLY A 159 15.53 22.64 -17.51
C GLY A 159 16.74 23.01 -16.63
N ALA A 160 16.72 24.21 -16.03
CA ALA A 160 17.78 24.64 -15.13
C ALA A 160 17.86 23.80 -13.85
N LYS A 161 16.71 23.53 -13.19
CA LYS A 161 16.63 22.67 -12.02
C LYS A 161 17.05 21.23 -12.34
N LEU A 162 16.59 20.70 -13.49
CA LEU A 162 16.94 19.35 -13.94
C LEU A 162 18.45 19.22 -14.14
N ASN A 163 19.09 20.22 -14.76
CA ASN A 163 20.53 20.19 -14.97
C ASN A 163 21.30 20.14 -13.64
N GLU A 164 20.95 21.02 -12.70
CA GLU A 164 21.57 21.08 -11.36
C GLU A 164 21.46 19.74 -10.62
N VAL A 165 20.27 19.14 -10.60
CA VAL A 165 20.05 17.88 -9.92
C VAL A 165 20.74 16.73 -10.62
N MET A 166 20.76 16.72 -11.95
CA MET A 166 21.42 15.66 -12.72
C MET A 166 22.95 15.73 -12.64
N GLU A 167 23.56 16.92 -12.55
CA GLU A 167 24.99 17.04 -12.28
C GLU A 167 25.36 16.35 -10.97
N TYR A 168 24.60 16.60 -9.90
CA TYR A 168 24.81 15.96 -8.61
C TYR A 168 24.64 14.42 -8.69
N HIS A 169 23.53 13.94 -9.25
CA HIS A 169 23.26 12.51 -9.30
C HIS A 169 24.17 11.75 -10.26
N ASN A 170 24.53 12.35 -11.40
CA ASN A 170 25.50 11.76 -12.31
C ASN A 170 26.90 11.67 -11.70
N PHE A 171 27.32 12.68 -10.91
CA PHE A 171 28.53 12.58 -10.12
C PHE A 171 28.50 11.36 -9.18
N MET A 172 27.40 11.18 -8.44
CA MET A 172 27.23 10.03 -7.55
C MET A 172 27.25 8.70 -8.32
N LEU A 173 26.54 8.61 -9.43
CA LEU A 173 26.50 7.42 -10.27
C LEU A 173 27.89 7.04 -10.79
N VAL A 174 28.63 8.00 -11.35
CA VAL A 174 29.93 7.74 -11.98
C VAL A 174 31.03 7.56 -10.95
N GLU A 175 31.18 8.52 -10.03
CA GLU A 175 32.34 8.57 -9.14
C GLU A 175 32.21 7.64 -7.94
N TYR A 176 31.03 7.50 -7.38
CA TYR A 176 30.81 6.66 -6.20
C TYR A 176 30.37 5.24 -6.56
N TYR A 177 29.29 5.12 -7.35
CA TYR A 177 28.70 3.81 -7.69
C TYR A 177 29.35 3.12 -8.89
N LYS A 178 30.22 3.81 -9.65
CA LYS A 178 30.85 3.32 -10.88
C LYS A 178 29.84 2.85 -11.93
N ALA A 179 28.67 3.48 -11.94
CA ALA A 179 27.57 3.26 -12.87
C ALA A 179 27.61 4.25 -14.03
N LYS A 180 26.81 4.02 -15.05
CA LYS A 180 26.71 4.95 -16.19
C LYS A 180 25.92 6.20 -15.81
N PRO A 181 26.33 7.39 -16.33
CA PRO A 181 25.53 8.59 -16.15
C PRO A 181 24.22 8.51 -16.96
N VAL A 182 23.23 9.28 -16.53
CA VAL A 182 21.97 9.50 -17.26
C VAL A 182 22.14 10.69 -18.20
N ASP A 183 21.65 10.56 -19.42
CA ASP A 183 21.69 11.61 -20.44
C ASP A 183 20.69 12.73 -20.12
N PHE A 184 21.21 13.96 -19.99
CA PHE A 184 20.41 15.14 -19.66
C PHE A 184 19.45 15.51 -20.78
N GLN A 185 19.96 15.62 -22.03
CA GLN A 185 19.13 16.09 -23.15
C GLN A 185 17.98 15.13 -23.42
N LYS A 186 18.28 13.82 -23.42
CA LYS A 186 17.24 12.81 -23.56
C LYS A 186 16.19 12.90 -22.45
N THR A 187 16.61 13.06 -21.20
CA THR A 187 15.68 13.18 -20.07
C THR A 187 14.80 14.43 -20.21
N LEU A 188 15.39 15.54 -20.63
CA LEU A 188 14.66 16.79 -20.86
C LEU A 188 13.63 16.65 -21.98
N ASP A 189 14.02 16.07 -23.13
CA ASP A 189 13.13 15.88 -24.28
C ASP A 189 11.98 14.92 -23.95
N ASP A 190 12.27 13.84 -23.24
CA ASP A 190 11.26 12.90 -22.77
C ASP A 190 10.23 13.60 -21.82
N CYS A 191 10.73 14.45 -20.92
CA CYS A 191 9.84 15.23 -20.04
C CYS A 191 8.97 16.22 -20.83
N ALA A 192 9.49 16.88 -21.89
CA ALA A 192 8.72 17.76 -22.72
C ALA A 192 7.56 17.04 -23.42
N ALA A 193 7.84 15.89 -24.01
CA ALA A 193 6.83 15.10 -24.70
C ALA A 193 5.70 14.61 -23.77
N ILE A 194 6.04 14.30 -22.51
CA ILE A 194 5.09 13.83 -21.51
C ILE A 194 4.27 14.99 -20.94
N ALA A 195 4.88 16.15 -20.70
CA ALA A 195 4.24 17.28 -20.06
C ALA A 195 2.92 17.65 -20.75
N GLU A 196 2.90 17.73 -22.08
CA GLU A 196 1.70 18.04 -22.85
C GLU A 196 0.61 16.97 -22.72
N GLN A 197 1.00 15.71 -22.55
CA GLN A 197 0.04 14.60 -22.43
C GLN A 197 -0.62 14.53 -21.07
N ILE A 198 0.10 14.88 -19.98
CA ILE A 198 -0.44 14.83 -18.62
C ILE A 198 -1.11 16.15 -18.21
N LYS A 199 -0.79 17.26 -18.85
CA LYS A 199 -1.28 18.60 -18.53
C LYS A 199 -2.80 18.70 -18.32
N PRO A 200 -3.66 18.05 -19.13
CA PRO A 200 -5.11 18.09 -18.93
C PRO A 200 -5.57 17.48 -17.60
N MET A 201 -4.80 16.56 -17.05
CA MET A 201 -5.09 15.88 -15.79
C MET A 201 -4.54 16.62 -14.57
N VAL A 202 -3.60 17.56 -14.75
CA VAL A 202 -2.95 18.26 -13.62
C VAL A 202 -3.79 19.43 -13.15
N ARG A 203 -4.13 19.43 -11.86
CA ARG A 203 -4.87 20.52 -11.21
C ARG A 203 -4.69 20.53 -9.70
N ASP A 204 -5.01 21.66 -9.09
CA ASP A 204 -5.05 21.73 -7.62
C ASP A 204 -6.18 20.83 -7.09
N ILE A 205 -5.79 19.78 -6.36
CA ILE A 205 -6.71 18.78 -5.85
C ILE A 205 -7.36 19.21 -4.51
N ILE A 206 -6.74 20.13 -3.78
CA ILE A 206 -7.21 20.53 -2.44
C ILE A 206 -8.60 21.14 -2.49
N PRO A 207 -8.89 22.15 -3.35
CA PRO A 207 -10.22 22.70 -3.46
C PRO A 207 -11.26 21.68 -3.91
N VAL A 208 -10.88 20.72 -4.77
CA VAL A 208 -11.78 19.67 -5.27
C VAL A 208 -12.21 18.76 -4.11
N LEU A 209 -11.26 18.22 -3.36
CA LEU A 209 -11.55 17.32 -2.21
C LEU A 209 -12.38 18.01 -1.13
N HIS A 210 -12.02 19.27 -0.79
CA HIS A 210 -12.80 20.04 0.18
C HIS A 210 -14.18 20.46 -0.36
N GLY A 211 -14.34 20.62 -1.67
CA GLY A 211 -15.64 20.81 -2.32
C GLY A 211 -16.54 19.59 -2.13
N LEU A 212 -16.06 18.40 -2.50
CA LEU A 212 -16.79 17.13 -2.32
C LEU A 212 -17.21 16.92 -0.86
N ARG A 213 -16.31 17.20 0.08
CA ARG A 213 -16.64 17.11 1.52
C ARG A 213 -17.77 18.07 1.91
N LYS A 214 -17.74 19.32 1.43
CA LYS A 214 -18.80 20.33 1.71
C LYS A 214 -20.14 19.93 1.09
N GLU A 215 -20.11 19.25 -0.03
CA GLU A 215 -21.30 18.69 -0.70
C GLU A 215 -21.83 17.44 0.01
N GLY A 216 -21.18 16.97 1.06
CA GLY A 216 -21.58 15.76 1.79
C GLY A 216 -21.33 14.48 1.01
N LYS A 217 -20.36 14.45 0.11
CA LYS A 217 -19.97 13.27 -0.66
C LYS A 217 -19.01 12.39 0.14
N ASN A 218 -19.10 11.07 -0.05
CA ASN A 218 -18.12 10.13 0.47
C ASN A 218 -16.81 10.20 -0.34
N ILE A 219 -15.67 10.12 0.36
CA ILE A 219 -14.34 10.07 -0.26
C ILE A 219 -13.59 8.87 0.33
N LEU A 220 -12.97 8.07 -0.53
CA LEU A 220 -12.14 6.94 -0.15
C LEU A 220 -10.65 7.28 -0.37
N PHE A 221 -9.85 7.14 0.68
CA PHE A 221 -8.40 7.30 0.61
C PHE A 221 -7.74 5.92 0.57
N GLU A 222 -7.10 5.63 -0.55
CA GLU A 222 -6.49 4.34 -0.86
C GLU A 222 -5.00 4.35 -0.53
N GLY A 223 -4.61 3.63 0.53
CA GLY A 223 -3.22 3.43 0.91
C GLY A 223 -2.54 2.33 0.07
N ALA A 224 -1.23 2.39 0.00
CA ALA A 224 -0.37 1.38 -0.58
C ALA A 224 0.57 0.80 0.48
N GLN A 225 1.11 -0.39 0.25
CA GLN A 225 1.94 -1.14 1.19
C GLN A 225 1.17 -1.45 2.50
N GLY A 226 1.84 -1.46 3.64
CA GLY A 226 1.23 -1.73 4.95
C GLY A 226 1.96 -1.00 6.07
N ALA A 227 1.33 -0.91 7.24
CA ALA A 227 1.82 -0.14 8.39
C ALA A 227 3.23 -0.56 8.87
N MET A 228 3.55 -1.87 8.80
CA MET A 228 4.87 -2.38 9.16
C MET A 228 5.96 -2.03 8.14
N LEU A 229 5.60 -1.46 7.00
CA LEU A 229 6.51 -0.92 5.98
C LEU A 229 6.61 0.62 6.00
N ASP A 230 5.99 1.29 6.97
CA ASP A 230 6.09 2.75 7.13
C ASP A 230 7.53 3.16 7.41
N ILE A 231 7.98 4.27 6.79
CA ILE A 231 9.36 4.75 6.89
C ILE A 231 9.76 5.11 8.32
N ASP A 232 8.83 5.60 9.12
CA ASP A 232 9.08 6.07 10.49
C ASP A 232 8.72 5.02 11.55
N LEU A 233 7.63 4.29 11.33
CA LEU A 233 6.99 3.45 12.35
C LEU A 233 7.05 1.94 12.01
N GLY A 234 7.60 1.59 10.86
CA GLY A 234 7.74 0.20 10.41
C GLY A 234 9.04 -0.48 10.87
N THR A 235 9.32 -1.65 10.31
CA THR A 235 10.52 -2.45 10.60
C THR A 235 11.76 -1.90 9.88
N TYR A 236 12.13 -0.64 10.16
CA TYR A 236 13.29 0.04 9.59
C TYR A 236 14.59 -0.76 9.80
N PRO A 237 15.50 -0.91 8.81
CA PRO A 237 15.49 -0.24 7.50
C PRO A 237 14.71 -1.00 6.40
N TYR A 238 14.08 -2.12 6.69
CA TYR A 238 13.35 -2.95 5.74
C TYR A 238 11.91 -2.45 5.57
N VAL A 239 11.79 -1.24 5.05
CA VAL A 239 10.54 -0.48 4.88
C VAL A 239 10.47 0.15 3.50
N THR A 240 9.29 0.69 3.13
CA THR A 240 9.17 1.60 1.99
C THR A 240 9.61 3.02 2.38
N SER A 241 9.87 3.88 1.41
CA SER A 241 10.34 5.25 1.68
C SER A 241 9.19 6.26 1.86
N SER A 242 7.99 5.79 2.13
CA SER A 242 6.80 6.63 2.34
C SER A 242 6.09 6.34 3.65
N ASN A 243 5.28 7.30 4.12
CA ASN A 243 4.40 7.10 5.25
C ASN A 243 3.14 6.36 4.80
N THR A 244 3.04 5.09 5.20
CA THR A 244 1.95 4.17 4.85
C THR A 244 0.80 4.21 5.85
N THR A 245 1.00 4.91 6.95
CA THR A 245 0.02 5.06 8.02
C THR A 245 -1.11 6.04 7.66
N ALA A 246 -2.22 5.99 8.40
CA ALA A 246 -3.36 6.87 8.20
C ALA A 246 -2.99 8.36 8.32
N GLY A 247 -1.99 8.70 9.14
CA GLY A 247 -1.45 10.06 9.23
C GLY A 247 -0.89 10.59 7.90
N GLY A 248 -0.34 9.70 7.07
CA GLY A 248 0.15 10.00 5.73
C GLY A 248 -0.94 10.50 4.77
N THR A 249 -2.20 10.16 5.02
CA THR A 249 -3.34 10.59 4.21
C THR A 249 -3.49 12.11 4.20
N ALA A 250 -3.44 12.74 5.37
CA ALA A 250 -3.60 14.18 5.47
C ALA A 250 -2.46 14.94 4.75
N ILE A 251 -1.23 14.51 4.94
CA ILE A 251 -0.05 15.14 4.32
C ILE A 251 -0.04 14.89 2.80
N GLY A 252 -0.36 13.67 2.38
CA GLY A 252 -0.26 13.23 0.99
C GLY A 252 -1.41 13.66 0.08
N SER A 253 -2.51 14.19 0.63
CA SER A 253 -3.66 14.67 -0.12
C SER A 253 -4.02 16.14 0.13
N GLY A 254 -3.45 16.77 1.17
CA GLY A 254 -3.86 18.10 1.63
C GLY A 254 -5.23 18.12 2.30
N PHE A 255 -5.74 16.96 2.72
CA PHE A 255 -7.03 16.83 3.41
C PHE A 255 -6.81 16.82 4.92
N GLY A 256 -7.47 17.71 5.66
CA GLY A 256 -7.23 17.89 7.09
C GLY A 256 -7.48 16.61 7.92
N PRO A 257 -6.62 16.27 8.89
CA PRO A 257 -6.70 14.98 9.60
C PRO A 257 -8.00 14.81 10.39
N THR A 258 -8.61 15.89 10.89
CA THR A 258 -9.89 15.86 11.63
C THR A 258 -11.10 15.66 10.73
N TYR A 259 -10.91 15.55 9.41
CA TYR A 259 -11.95 15.24 8.44
C TYR A 259 -11.93 13.79 7.98
N LEU A 260 -11.01 12.99 8.53
CA LEU A 260 -10.98 11.56 8.31
C LEU A 260 -11.91 10.90 9.34
N ASP A 261 -12.98 10.27 8.87
CA ASP A 261 -14.06 9.82 9.74
C ASP A 261 -13.93 8.35 10.16
N HIS A 262 -13.27 7.53 9.32
CA HIS A 262 -13.08 6.11 9.58
C HIS A 262 -11.77 5.62 8.99
N VAL A 263 -11.03 4.83 9.74
CA VAL A 263 -9.80 4.16 9.28
C VAL A 263 -10.07 2.66 9.28
N LEU A 264 -10.18 2.09 8.07
CA LEU A 264 -10.34 0.65 7.85
C LEU A 264 -8.96 0.01 7.64
N GLY A 265 -8.56 -0.82 8.59
CA GLY A 265 -7.33 -1.59 8.53
C GLY A 265 -7.53 -2.93 7.82
N ILE A 266 -6.80 -3.20 6.75
CA ILE A 266 -6.87 -4.48 6.05
C ILE A 266 -5.79 -5.40 6.62
N THR A 267 -6.19 -6.58 7.11
CA THR A 267 -5.31 -7.60 7.67
C THR A 267 -5.63 -8.97 7.09
N LYS A 268 -4.62 -9.80 6.85
CA LYS A 268 -4.85 -11.21 6.52
C LYS A 268 -5.11 -12.03 7.77
N ALA A 269 -5.82 -13.12 7.64
CA ALA A 269 -6.00 -14.13 8.69
C ALA A 269 -4.69 -14.86 9.07
N TYR A 270 -3.60 -14.57 8.38
CA TYR A 270 -2.23 -14.98 8.66
C TYR A 270 -1.28 -13.85 8.26
N ALA A 271 0.02 -13.98 8.42
CA ALA A 271 0.96 -12.95 8.03
C ALA A 271 1.75 -13.32 6.77
N THR A 272 2.08 -12.31 5.96
CA THR A 272 3.00 -12.49 4.82
C THR A 272 3.96 -11.33 4.73
N ARG A 273 5.18 -11.60 4.22
CA ARG A 273 6.18 -10.57 3.95
C ARG A 273 6.92 -10.85 2.65
N VAL A 274 7.19 -9.82 1.87
CA VAL A 274 8.08 -9.87 0.70
C VAL A 274 9.43 -9.26 1.05
N GLY A 275 10.52 -9.88 0.57
CA GLY A 275 11.88 -9.36 0.73
C GLY A 275 12.50 -9.65 2.10
N SER A 276 13.55 -8.90 2.40
CA SER A 276 14.36 -9.07 3.61
C SER A 276 13.70 -8.43 4.84
N GLY A 277 14.31 -8.67 6.01
CA GLY A 277 13.91 -8.11 7.28
C GLY A 277 13.21 -9.10 8.19
N PRO A 278 13.00 -8.72 9.46
CA PRO A 278 12.49 -9.61 10.49
C PRO A 278 11.04 -10.01 10.24
N PHE A 279 10.72 -11.24 10.60
CA PHE A 279 9.38 -11.78 10.53
C PHE A 279 9.18 -12.78 11.67
N PRO A 280 8.83 -12.33 12.89
CA PRO A 280 8.82 -13.17 14.09
C PRO A 280 7.97 -14.43 13.98
N THR A 281 6.84 -14.37 13.28
CA THR A 281 5.89 -15.48 13.13
C THR A 281 6.13 -16.32 11.88
N GLU A 282 7.25 -16.14 11.16
CA GLU A 282 7.56 -16.87 9.91
C GLU A 282 7.59 -18.38 10.12
N LEU A 283 7.07 -19.12 9.15
CA LEU A 283 7.00 -20.58 9.15
C LEU A 283 7.90 -21.15 8.06
N PHE A 284 8.68 -22.16 8.44
CA PHE A 284 9.61 -22.89 7.57
C PHE A 284 9.21 -24.37 7.40
N ASP A 285 8.01 -24.72 7.84
CA ASP A 285 7.45 -26.07 7.85
C ASP A 285 6.36 -26.25 6.75
N ASP A 286 5.73 -27.44 6.77
CA ASP A 286 4.64 -27.78 5.85
C ASP A 286 3.44 -26.82 5.96
N THR A 287 3.22 -26.25 7.14
CA THR A 287 2.16 -25.26 7.35
C THR A 287 2.46 -23.97 6.56
N GLY A 288 3.70 -23.48 6.64
CA GLY A 288 4.13 -22.32 5.85
C GLY A 288 3.99 -22.55 4.34
N THR A 289 4.38 -23.74 3.88
CA THR A 289 4.21 -24.16 2.48
C THR A 289 2.73 -24.18 2.08
N ARG A 290 1.87 -24.79 2.89
CA ARG A 290 0.42 -24.84 2.67
C ARG A 290 -0.21 -23.45 2.58
N LEU A 291 0.16 -22.52 3.48
CA LEU A 291 -0.35 -21.13 3.45
C LEU A 291 0.09 -20.43 2.15
N ALA A 292 1.32 -20.63 1.71
CA ALA A 292 1.83 -20.05 0.47
C ALA A 292 1.11 -20.58 -0.77
N GLU A 293 0.87 -21.88 -0.87
CA GLU A 293 0.20 -22.52 -1.98
C GLU A 293 -1.29 -22.17 -2.05
N ARG A 294 -2.02 -22.36 -0.94
CA ARG A 294 -3.46 -22.06 -0.89
C ARG A 294 -3.75 -20.56 -1.02
N GLY A 295 -2.89 -19.74 -0.41
CA GLY A 295 -2.99 -18.30 -0.49
C GLY A 295 -2.54 -17.73 -1.84
N ASN A 296 -1.92 -18.54 -2.72
CA ASN A 296 -1.26 -18.08 -3.94
C ASN A 296 -0.34 -16.89 -3.67
N GLU A 297 0.58 -17.07 -2.70
CA GLU A 297 1.35 -15.98 -2.12
C GLU A 297 2.57 -15.63 -2.98
N PHE A 298 2.28 -14.92 -4.09
CA PHE A 298 3.26 -14.33 -4.99
C PHE A 298 2.98 -12.84 -5.16
N GLY A 299 4.03 -12.02 -5.22
CA GLY A 299 3.90 -10.58 -5.41
C GLY A 299 3.29 -10.24 -6.77
N SER A 300 2.20 -9.48 -6.78
CA SER A 300 1.47 -9.10 -8.00
C SER A 300 2.32 -8.32 -9.01
N THR A 301 3.30 -7.57 -8.53
CA THR A 301 4.17 -6.71 -9.33
C THR A 301 5.49 -7.38 -9.72
N THR A 302 6.11 -8.13 -8.81
CA THR A 302 7.46 -8.69 -9.00
C THR A 302 7.48 -10.20 -9.19
N GLY A 303 6.35 -10.88 -8.97
CA GLY A 303 6.26 -12.35 -8.99
C GLY A 303 7.07 -13.04 -7.88
N ARG A 304 7.69 -12.31 -6.96
CA ARG A 304 8.48 -12.88 -5.86
C ARG A 304 7.58 -13.68 -4.91
N PRO A 305 8.02 -14.85 -4.43
CA PRO A 305 7.30 -15.58 -3.39
C PRO A 305 7.24 -14.74 -2.11
N ARG A 306 6.10 -14.80 -1.43
CA ARG A 306 5.93 -14.21 -0.11
C ARG A 306 6.29 -15.24 0.95
N ARG A 307 7.02 -14.79 1.95
CA ARG A 307 7.24 -15.53 3.20
C ARG A 307 5.92 -15.57 3.96
N CYS A 308 5.56 -16.71 4.54
CA CYS A 308 4.28 -16.88 5.25
C CYS A 308 4.54 -17.18 6.73
N GLY A 309 3.63 -16.73 7.58
CA GLY A 309 3.70 -16.92 9.02
C GLY A 309 2.32 -16.91 9.68
N TRP A 310 2.26 -17.29 10.95
CA TRP A 310 1.04 -17.20 11.74
C TRP A 310 0.60 -15.76 11.94
N PHE A 311 -0.68 -15.58 12.24
CA PHE A 311 -1.25 -14.27 12.56
C PHE A 311 -0.53 -13.63 13.75
N ASP A 312 -0.14 -12.38 13.60
CA ASP A 312 0.65 -11.62 14.57
C ASP A 312 -0.20 -10.51 15.21
N ALA A 313 -0.80 -10.84 16.36
CA ALA A 313 -1.63 -9.88 17.08
C ALA A 313 -0.78 -8.78 17.75
N VAL A 314 0.51 -9.01 18.01
CA VAL A 314 1.39 -8.00 18.62
C VAL A 314 1.65 -6.88 17.62
N ALA A 315 2.08 -7.24 16.42
CA ALA A 315 2.29 -6.28 15.34
C ALA A 315 0.97 -5.57 14.96
N LEU A 316 -0.16 -6.29 14.96
CA LEU A 316 -1.44 -5.67 14.61
C LEU A 316 -1.96 -4.72 15.69
N ARG A 317 -1.78 -5.01 16.98
CA ARG A 317 -2.10 -4.04 18.07
C ARG A 317 -1.35 -2.72 17.87
N GLN A 318 -0.08 -2.79 17.50
CA GLN A 318 0.68 -1.59 17.18
C GLN A 318 0.07 -0.85 15.97
N ALA A 319 -0.24 -1.57 14.90
CA ALA A 319 -0.86 -0.98 13.72
C ALA A 319 -2.21 -0.31 14.07
N VAL A 320 -3.02 -0.93 14.95
CA VAL A 320 -4.28 -0.36 15.45
C VAL A 320 -4.03 0.98 16.16
N GLN A 321 -3.04 1.04 17.04
CA GLN A 321 -2.73 2.24 17.83
C GLN A 321 -2.21 3.39 16.97
N ILE A 322 -1.18 3.14 16.13
CA ILE A 322 -0.53 4.19 15.33
C ILE A 322 -1.43 4.77 14.24
N ASN A 323 -2.45 4.01 13.84
CA ASN A 323 -3.39 4.40 12.78
C ASN A 323 -4.76 4.83 13.29
N SER A 324 -5.04 4.72 14.59
CA SER A 324 -6.38 4.93 15.15
C SER A 324 -7.44 4.13 14.38
N ILE A 325 -7.19 2.84 14.15
CA ILE A 325 -8.06 1.98 13.35
C ILE A 325 -9.44 1.93 13.98
N SER A 326 -10.45 2.27 13.18
CA SER A 326 -11.85 2.26 13.59
C SER A 326 -12.47 0.86 13.47
N GLY A 327 -12.04 0.11 12.45
CA GLY A 327 -12.44 -1.26 12.19
C GLY A 327 -11.47 -1.99 11.28
N LEU A 328 -11.53 -3.31 11.25
CA LEU A 328 -10.67 -4.18 10.48
C LEU A 328 -11.44 -4.89 9.37
N CYS A 329 -10.80 -5.13 8.24
CA CYS A 329 -11.21 -6.11 7.26
C CYS A 329 -10.26 -7.30 7.31
N LEU A 330 -10.77 -8.45 7.74
CA LEU A 330 -10.03 -9.72 7.78
C LEU A 330 -10.10 -10.40 6.42
N THR A 331 -8.97 -10.61 5.77
CA THR A 331 -8.91 -11.21 4.43
C THR A 331 -8.29 -12.61 4.45
N LYS A 332 -8.55 -13.39 3.41
CA LYS A 332 -7.93 -14.72 3.23
C LYS A 332 -8.30 -15.73 4.32
N LEU A 333 -9.50 -15.65 4.88
CA LEU A 333 -9.97 -16.60 5.88
C LEU A 333 -10.00 -18.03 5.33
N ASP A 334 -10.42 -18.19 4.08
CA ASP A 334 -10.52 -19.43 3.32
C ASP A 334 -9.21 -20.22 3.21
N VAL A 335 -8.07 -19.53 3.32
CA VAL A 335 -6.74 -20.17 3.27
C VAL A 335 -6.49 -21.05 4.51
N LEU A 336 -7.13 -20.75 5.64
CA LEU A 336 -7.01 -21.51 6.88
C LEU A 336 -7.90 -22.75 6.93
N ASP A 337 -8.85 -22.91 6.00
CA ASP A 337 -9.74 -24.09 5.95
C ASP A 337 -8.96 -25.41 5.96
N GLY A 338 -9.43 -26.38 6.73
CA GLY A 338 -8.83 -27.71 6.83
C GLY A 338 -7.56 -27.78 7.68
N LEU A 339 -7.20 -26.74 8.43
CA LEU A 339 -6.20 -26.82 9.51
C LEU A 339 -6.85 -27.40 10.77
N GLU A 340 -6.13 -28.26 11.49
CA GLU A 340 -6.59 -28.81 12.77
C GLU A 340 -6.38 -27.79 13.90
N THR A 341 -5.27 -27.06 13.84
CA THR A 341 -4.87 -26.04 14.82
C THR A 341 -4.41 -24.78 14.09
N ILE A 342 -4.87 -23.63 14.57
CA ILE A 342 -4.45 -22.32 14.10
C ILE A 342 -3.78 -21.59 15.26
N ARG A 343 -2.61 -20.99 15.00
CA ARG A 343 -1.86 -20.27 16.02
C ARG A 343 -1.99 -18.76 15.84
N VAL A 344 -2.19 -18.08 16.96
CA VAL A 344 -2.17 -16.62 17.03
C VAL A 344 -1.02 -16.18 17.91
N CYS A 345 -0.09 -15.38 17.41
CA CYS A 345 0.95 -14.78 18.22
C CYS A 345 0.34 -13.67 19.07
N ILE A 346 0.31 -13.87 20.38
CA ILE A 346 -0.33 -12.96 21.34
C ILE A 346 0.67 -12.08 22.09
N ASP A 347 1.96 -12.49 22.11
CA ASP A 347 3.03 -11.78 22.82
C ASP A 347 4.40 -12.11 22.19
N TYR A 348 5.41 -11.31 22.53
CA TYR A 348 6.81 -11.58 22.23
C TYR A 348 7.64 -11.70 23.49
N LYS A 349 8.51 -12.72 23.54
CA LYS A 349 9.55 -12.84 24.56
C LYS A 349 10.86 -12.30 23.99
N SER A 350 11.39 -11.25 24.60
CA SER A 350 12.73 -10.74 24.31
C SER A 350 13.77 -11.48 25.17
N ALA A 351 14.92 -11.79 24.59
CA ALA A 351 16.07 -12.38 25.33
C ALA A 351 16.59 -11.43 26.43
N ASP A 352 16.44 -10.13 26.24
CA ASP A 352 16.98 -9.10 27.14
C ASP A 352 15.94 -8.56 28.15
N GLY A 353 14.74 -9.17 28.22
CA GLY A 353 13.66 -8.71 29.11
C GLY A 353 13.06 -7.36 28.75
N ILE A 354 13.35 -6.85 27.56
CA ILE A 354 12.76 -5.63 27.02
C ILE A 354 11.31 -5.96 26.66
N GLU A 355 10.35 -5.23 27.25
CA GLU A 355 8.94 -5.35 26.88
C GLU A 355 8.75 -5.10 25.39
N ALA A 356 7.75 -5.76 24.78
CA ALA A 356 7.38 -5.60 23.38
C ALA A 356 7.16 -4.11 23.05
N ASN A 357 8.22 -3.47 22.58
CA ASN A 357 8.20 -2.05 22.26
C ASN A 357 8.70 -1.86 20.83
N SER A 358 7.77 -1.62 19.96
CA SER A 358 7.92 -1.47 18.52
C SER A 358 8.87 -0.35 18.05
N SER A 359 9.31 0.50 18.95
CA SER A 359 10.16 1.64 18.62
C SER A 359 11.62 1.28 18.32
N PHE A 360 12.01 0.00 18.46
CA PHE A 360 13.41 -0.43 18.33
C PHE A 360 13.82 -0.92 16.92
N GLY A 361 12.91 -0.86 15.94
CA GLY A 361 13.26 -1.24 14.56
C GLY A 361 13.48 -2.74 14.35
N SER A 362 14.20 -3.09 13.27
CA SER A 362 14.40 -4.49 12.86
C SER A 362 15.19 -5.31 13.88
N GLU A 363 16.16 -4.71 14.53
CA GLU A 363 17.04 -5.39 15.51
C GLU A 363 16.23 -5.99 16.64
N TYR A 364 15.22 -5.30 17.13
CA TYR A 364 14.32 -5.83 18.15
C TYR A 364 13.53 -7.05 17.63
N TYR A 365 12.91 -6.92 16.45
CA TYR A 365 12.12 -8.02 15.88
C TYR A 365 12.96 -9.26 15.53
N GLU A 366 14.27 -9.12 15.30
CA GLU A 366 15.19 -10.25 15.08
C GLU A 366 15.51 -11.04 16.36
N THR A 367 15.34 -10.43 17.54
CA THR A 367 15.70 -11.02 18.83
C THR A 367 14.51 -11.61 19.58
N VAL A 368 13.27 -11.32 19.16
CA VAL A 368 12.08 -11.81 19.87
C VAL A 368 11.69 -13.22 19.46
N THR A 369 11.10 -13.92 20.42
CA THR A 369 10.45 -15.21 20.20
C THR A 369 8.95 -15.06 20.36
N PRO A 370 8.14 -15.43 19.35
CA PRO A 370 6.69 -15.31 19.43
C PRO A 370 6.09 -16.27 20.47
N VAL A 371 5.10 -15.79 21.21
CA VAL A 371 4.29 -16.58 22.13
C VAL A 371 2.94 -16.84 21.48
N TYR A 372 2.62 -18.09 21.28
CA TYR A 372 1.41 -18.49 20.60
C TYR A 372 0.32 -18.95 21.53
N GLU A 373 -0.92 -18.66 21.14
CA GLU A 373 -2.12 -19.31 21.59
C GLU A 373 -2.61 -20.24 20.48
N ASP A 374 -2.88 -21.50 20.83
CA ASP A 374 -3.39 -22.51 19.91
C ASP A 374 -4.93 -22.49 19.94
N LEU A 375 -5.55 -22.30 18.78
CA LEU A 375 -7.00 -22.30 18.60
C LEU A 375 -7.42 -23.52 17.75
N PRO A 376 -8.60 -24.12 18.01
CA PRO A 376 -9.12 -25.17 17.15
C PRO A 376 -9.37 -24.63 15.75
N GLY A 377 -8.89 -25.34 14.73
CA GLY A 377 -9.21 -25.05 13.34
C GLY A 377 -10.59 -25.62 12.94
N TRP A 378 -10.89 -25.54 11.67
CA TRP A 378 -12.15 -26.03 11.08
C TRP A 378 -11.88 -26.79 9.79
N GLN A 379 -12.77 -27.73 9.46
CA GLN A 379 -12.64 -28.59 8.27
C GLN A 379 -13.55 -28.16 7.14
N GLU A 380 -14.63 -27.45 7.43
CA GLU A 380 -15.60 -26.95 6.48
C GLU A 380 -15.00 -25.81 5.67
N SER A 381 -15.50 -25.62 4.44
CA SER A 381 -15.05 -24.50 3.62
C SER A 381 -15.72 -23.21 4.05
N THR A 382 -14.91 -22.16 4.20
CA THR A 382 -15.38 -20.78 4.38
C THR A 382 -15.47 -20.01 3.07
N LEU A 383 -15.00 -20.62 1.95
CA LEU A 383 -14.99 -19.97 0.64
C LEU A 383 -16.41 -19.59 0.19
N GLY A 384 -16.61 -18.33 -0.14
CA GLY A 384 -17.87 -17.80 -0.65
C GLY A 384 -18.99 -17.66 0.36
N VAL A 385 -18.74 -17.87 1.65
CA VAL A 385 -19.72 -17.61 2.72
C VAL A 385 -20.02 -16.12 2.81
N GLN A 386 -21.29 -15.75 2.84
CA GLN A 386 -21.78 -14.36 2.80
C GLN A 386 -22.40 -13.87 4.11
N SER A 387 -22.49 -14.71 5.12
CA SER A 387 -23.06 -14.36 6.44
C SER A 387 -22.19 -14.91 7.55
N PHE A 388 -21.98 -14.14 8.61
CA PHE A 388 -21.17 -14.54 9.76
C PHE A 388 -21.69 -15.82 10.42
N ASP A 389 -23.02 -15.95 10.55
CA ASP A 389 -23.67 -17.10 11.21
C ASP A 389 -23.51 -18.41 10.40
N GLN A 390 -23.19 -18.32 9.11
CA GLN A 390 -22.93 -19.48 8.25
C GLN A 390 -21.48 -19.96 8.31
N LEU A 391 -20.58 -19.19 8.92
CA LEU A 391 -19.21 -19.63 9.13
C LEU A 391 -19.16 -20.79 10.14
N PRO A 392 -18.20 -21.74 10.00
CA PRO A 392 -17.95 -22.75 11.02
C PRO A 392 -17.75 -22.13 12.40
N ALA A 393 -18.23 -22.80 13.44
CA ALA A 393 -18.18 -22.28 14.82
C ALA A 393 -16.75 -21.91 15.25
N ASN A 394 -15.76 -22.72 14.87
CA ASN A 394 -14.35 -22.43 15.18
C ASN A 394 -13.81 -21.22 14.38
N ALA A 395 -14.29 -21.00 13.13
CA ALA A 395 -13.94 -19.81 12.38
C ALA A 395 -14.52 -18.54 13.03
N GLN A 396 -15.78 -18.59 13.49
CA GLN A 396 -16.38 -17.50 14.26
C GLN A 396 -15.61 -17.22 15.56
N ALA A 397 -15.19 -18.28 16.27
CA ALA A 397 -14.40 -18.15 17.50
C ALA A 397 -13.01 -17.54 17.21
N TYR A 398 -12.37 -17.95 16.12
CA TYR A 398 -11.11 -17.36 15.67
C TYR A 398 -11.25 -15.85 15.40
N ILE A 399 -12.28 -15.43 14.66
CA ILE A 399 -12.53 -14.02 14.33
C ILE A 399 -12.72 -13.20 15.62
N LYS A 400 -13.55 -13.68 16.55
CA LYS A 400 -13.78 -13.02 17.85
C LYS A 400 -12.48 -12.94 18.67
N ARG A 401 -11.69 -14.02 18.65
CA ARG A 401 -10.41 -14.01 19.37
C ARG A 401 -9.39 -13.03 18.79
N VAL A 402 -9.40 -12.85 17.46
CA VAL A 402 -8.60 -11.81 16.80
C VAL A 402 -9.03 -10.42 17.27
N GLU A 403 -10.34 -10.10 17.28
CA GLU A 403 -10.86 -8.82 17.79
C GLU A 403 -10.38 -8.53 19.22
N GLU A 404 -10.53 -9.52 20.12
CA GLU A 404 -10.09 -9.41 21.50
C GLU A 404 -8.57 -9.19 21.61
N ALA A 405 -7.80 -9.96 20.82
CA ALA A 405 -6.33 -9.92 20.89
C ALA A 405 -5.76 -8.59 20.39
N VAL A 406 -6.43 -7.92 19.43
CA VAL A 406 -5.93 -6.69 18.82
C VAL A 406 -6.61 -5.42 19.34
N GLY A 407 -7.77 -5.52 19.97
CA GLY A 407 -8.53 -4.42 20.56
C GLY A 407 -9.21 -3.52 19.54
N ALA A 408 -9.60 -4.07 18.38
CA ALA A 408 -10.35 -3.37 17.35
C ALA A 408 -11.42 -4.29 16.73
N PRO A 409 -12.63 -3.78 16.39
CA PRO A 409 -13.68 -4.59 15.80
C PRO A 409 -13.33 -5.04 14.37
N ILE A 410 -13.87 -6.18 13.94
CA ILE A 410 -13.84 -6.62 12.55
C ILE A 410 -15.12 -6.16 11.88
N ASP A 411 -15.01 -5.22 10.96
CA ASP A 411 -16.11 -4.65 10.18
C ASP A 411 -16.44 -5.50 8.95
N MET A 412 -15.43 -6.16 8.39
CA MET A 412 -15.57 -6.92 7.15
C MET A 412 -14.73 -8.21 7.19
N ILE A 413 -15.23 -9.26 6.51
CA ILE A 413 -14.52 -10.53 6.38
C ILE A 413 -14.55 -10.96 4.92
N SER A 414 -13.39 -11.07 4.31
CA SER A 414 -13.25 -11.59 2.95
C SER A 414 -13.08 -13.12 2.98
N THR A 415 -14.03 -13.82 2.41
CA THR A 415 -14.12 -15.28 2.37
C THR A 415 -13.65 -15.89 1.05
N GLY A 416 -13.22 -15.08 0.09
CA GLY A 416 -12.71 -15.53 -1.20
C GLY A 416 -12.19 -14.40 -2.08
N PRO A 417 -11.76 -14.68 -3.31
CA PRO A 417 -11.15 -13.68 -4.20
C PRO A 417 -12.14 -12.71 -4.85
N ASP A 418 -13.40 -13.11 -5.07
CA ASP A 418 -14.42 -12.27 -5.68
C ASP A 418 -14.93 -11.20 -4.71
N ARG A 419 -15.32 -10.02 -5.24
CA ARG A 419 -15.85 -8.91 -4.45
C ARG A 419 -17.10 -9.29 -3.65
N ASN A 420 -17.95 -10.15 -4.20
CA ASN A 420 -19.18 -10.62 -3.56
C ASN A 420 -18.92 -11.64 -2.44
N GLU A 421 -17.72 -12.20 -2.36
CA GLU A 421 -17.30 -13.11 -1.31
C GLU A 421 -16.75 -12.31 -0.11
N THR A 422 -17.58 -11.39 0.39
CA THR A 422 -17.25 -10.52 1.52
C THR A 422 -18.48 -10.38 2.44
N ILE A 423 -18.28 -10.69 3.72
CA ILE A 423 -19.26 -10.43 4.77
C ILE A 423 -19.02 -9.02 5.28
N VAL A 424 -20.02 -8.16 5.24
CA VAL A 424 -20.00 -6.81 5.82
C VAL A 424 -20.77 -6.86 7.13
N LEU A 425 -20.09 -6.66 8.25
CA LEU A 425 -20.66 -6.60 9.59
C LEU A 425 -21.02 -5.16 9.95
N ASN A 426 -20.10 -4.23 9.65
CA ASN A 426 -20.32 -2.80 9.81
C ASN A 426 -19.84 -2.10 8.53
N ASP A 427 -20.70 -1.29 7.95
CA ASP A 427 -20.36 -0.51 6.78
C ASP A 427 -19.56 0.75 7.19
N PRO A 428 -18.32 0.95 6.65
CA PRO A 428 -17.49 2.10 6.98
C PRO A 428 -18.10 3.47 6.63
N PHE A 429 -19.08 3.51 5.72
CA PHE A 429 -19.78 4.73 5.33
C PHE A 429 -21.06 4.99 6.13
N SER A 430 -21.56 4.01 6.87
CA SER A 430 -22.69 4.19 7.78
C SER A 430 -22.31 5.02 8.99
N ILE A 431 -23.20 5.90 9.41
CA ILE A 431 -23.04 6.68 10.65
C ILE A 431 -23.56 5.81 11.80
N PRO A 432 -22.75 5.57 12.86
CA PRO A 432 -23.19 4.80 14.02
C PRO A 432 -24.39 5.42 14.73
#